data_362f547d3cd64d9d5cb5e9b0e7055366
#
_entry.id   362f547d3cd64d9d5cb5e9b0e7055366
#
_cell.length_a   1.000
_cell.length_b   1.000
_cell.length_c   1.000
_cell.angle_alpha   90.00
_cell.angle_beta   90.00
_cell.angle_gamma   90.00
#
_symmetry.space_group_name_H-M   'P 1'
#
loop_
_entity.id
_entity.type
_entity.pdbx_description
1 polymer ?
#
loop_
_entity_poly.entity_id
_entity_poly.type
_entity_poly.pdbx_seq_one_letter_code
_entity_poly.pdbx_strand_id
1 'polypeptide(L)'
;KKKGFTQEQVASLGMMVHRKGVMTAREVLQYVGTDMFRKMNSDVWLDSLFRRIKKDNAELALVSDVRFENEVQSIKDQEGFVIGLTRSPYGSSDEHSSESEVTAAIQMCSAVIENEGMDLSQQNQSIYAAVKHLDGVIPQIEE
;
A
#
# COMPACT_ATOMS: atom_id res chain seq x y z
N LYS A 1 -11.84 -37.18 -1.35
CA LYS A 1 -10.80 -36.63 -2.25
C LYS A 1 -11.18 -35.22 -2.57
N LYS A 2 -10.43 -34.21 -2.11
CA LYS A 2 -10.57 -32.81 -2.54
C LYS A 2 -10.19 -32.76 -4.03
N LYS A 3 -11.11 -32.41 -4.91
CA LYS A 3 -10.79 -32.15 -6.31
C LYS A 3 -9.93 -30.89 -6.37
N GLY A 4 -8.68 -31.01 -6.78
CA GLY A 4 -7.84 -29.84 -7.09
C GLY A 4 -8.36 -29.15 -8.34
N PHE A 5 -8.04 -27.85 -8.49
CA PHE A 5 -8.32 -27.10 -9.69
C PHE A 5 -7.56 -27.69 -10.90
N THR A 6 -8.18 -27.73 -12.07
CA THR A 6 -7.49 -28.07 -13.31
C THR A 6 -6.61 -26.89 -13.76
N GLN A 7 -5.61 -27.16 -14.62
CA GLN A 7 -4.79 -26.06 -15.17
C GLN A 7 -5.62 -25.01 -15.93
N GLU A 8 -6.69 -25.42 -16.62
CA GLU A 8 -7.60 -24.48 -17.30
C GLU A 8 -8.39 -23.63 -16.30
N GLN A 9 -8.83 -24.20 -15.18
CA GLN A 9 -9.48 -23.44 -14.11
C GLN A 9 -8.54 -22.45 -13.44
N VAL A 10 -7.26 -22.82 -13.24
CA VAL A 10 -6.22 -21.93 -12.75
C VAL A 10 -5.94 -20.79 -13.74
N ALA A 11 -5.85 -21.10 -15.03
CA ALA A 11 -5.67 -20.10 -16.07
C ALA A 11 -6.88 -19.15 -16.20
N SER A 12 -8.12 -19.67 -16.09
CA SER A 12 -9.34 -18.86 -16.11
C SER A 12 -9.49 -17.93 -14.92
N LEU A 13 -8.84 -18.24 -13.80
CA LEU A 13 -8.75 -17.36 -12.62
C LEU A 13 -7.72 -16.23 -12.80
N GLY A 14 -7.07 -16.14 -13.98
CA GLY A 14 -6.06 -15.12 -14.25
C GLY A 14 -4.76 -15.29 -13.44
N MET A 15 -4.54 -16.44 -12.83
CA MET A 15 -3.28 -16.73 -12.15
C MET A 15 -2.16 -16.83 -13.17
N MET A 16 -1.13 -16.00 -13.04
CA MET A 16 0.06 -16.09 -13.87
C MET A 16 0.85 -17.34 -13.49
N VAL A 17 1.23 -18.13 -14.51
CA VAL A 17 2.18 -19.22 -14.31
C VAL A 17 3.55 -18.57 -14.13
N HIS A 18 4.12 -18.69 -12.93
CA HIS A 18 5.46 -18.19 -12.66
C HIS A 18 6.49 -18.91 -13.54
N ARG A 19 7.57 -18.19 -13.95
CA ARG A 19 8.71 -18.81 -14.64
C ARG A 19 9.28 -19.92 -13.77
N LYS A 20 9.61 -21.04 -14.40
CA LYS A 20 10.31 -22.13 -13.72
C LYS A 20 11.67 -21.64 -13.24
N GLY A 21 11.96 -21.75 -11.97
CA GLY A 21 13.24 -21.33 -11.38
C GLY A 21 13.16 -21.04 -9.89
N VAL A 22 14.29 -20.69 -9.33
CA VAL A 22 14.39 -20.25 -7.93
C VAL A 22 13.96 -18.78 -7.85
N MET A 23 13.01 -18.49 -6.97
CA MET A 23 12.54 -17.14 -6.69
C MET A 23 13.29 -16.54 -5.52
N THR A 24 13.58 -15.25 -5.58
CA THR A 24 14.00 -14.47 -4.42
C THR A 24 12.81 -14.26 -3.46
N ALA A 25 13.10 -13.94 -2.21
CA ALA A 25 12.03 -13.62 -1.24
C ALA A 25 11.15 -12.46 -1.71
N ARG A 26 11.73 -11.44 -2.37
CA ARG A 26 11.00 -10.30 -2.95
C ARG A 26 10.03 -10.76 -4.05
N GLU A 27 10.48 -11.58 -4.98
CA GLU A 27 9.65 -12.11 -6.06
C GLU A 27 8.49 -12.96 -5.51
N VAL A 28 8.74 -13.76 -4.47
CA VAL A 28 7.66 -14.54 -3.81
C VAL A 28 6.62 -13.60 -3.19
N LEU A 29 7.04 -12.56 -2.48
CA LEU A 29 6.13 -11.60 -1.86
C LEU A 29 5.31 -10.83 -2.91
N GLN A 30 5.94 -10.38 -3.99
CA GLN A 30 5.25 -9.72 -5.10
C GLN A 30 4.26 -10.66 -5.78
N TYR A 31 4.68 -11.87 -6.10
CA TYR A 31 3.83 -12.88 -6.73
C TYR A 31 2.61 -13.24 -5.87
N VAL A 32 2.83 -13.55 -4.60
CA VAL A 32 1.74 -13.92 -3.68
C VAL A 32 0.85 -12.71 -3.36
N GLY A 33 1.45 -11.59 -3.00
CA GLY A 33 0.73 -10.41 -2.54
C GLY A 33 -0.03 -9.70 -3.66
N THR A 34 0.62 -9.49 -4.79
CA THR A 34 0.07 -8.71 -5.92
C THR A 34 -0.52 -9.63 -6.99
N ASP A 35 0.28 -10.54 -7.54
CA ASP A 35 -0.14 -11.31 -8.72
C ASP A 35 -1.17 -12.39 -8.42
N MET A 36 -1.20 -12.93 -7.22
CA MET A 36 -2.20 -13.91 -6.79
C MET A 36 -3.38 -13.25 -6.07
N PHE A 37 -3.13 -12.76 -4.86
CA PHE A 37 -4.23 -12.36 -3.98
C PHE A 37 -4.97 -11.13 -4.49
N ARG A 38 -4.28 -10.10 -4.96
CA ARG A 38 -4.95 -8.90 -5.49
C ARG A 38 -5.68 -9.14 -6.81
N LYS A 39 -5.23 -10.10 -7.65
CA LYS A 39 -5.99 -10.49 -8.86
C LYS A 39 -7.27 -11.25 -8.53
N MET A 40 -7.31 -11.96 -7.41
CA MET A 40 -8.52 -12.63 -6.95
C MET A 40 -9.50 -11.64 -6.29
N ASN A 41 -8.98 -10.71 -5.50
CA ASN A 41 -9.73 -9.63 -4.86
C ASN A 41 -8.77 -8.45 -4.63
N SER A 42 -8.99 -7.33 -5.34
CA SER A 42 -8.16 -6.12 -5.25
C SER A 42 -8.09 -5.55 -3.84
N ASP A 43 -9.13 -5.76 -3.04
CA ASP A 43 -9.30 -5.18 -1.72
C ASP A 43 -8.96 -6.15 -0.57
N VAL A 44 -8.40 -7.33 -0.89
CA VAL A 44 -8.12 -8.39 0.10
C VAL A 44 -7.33 -7.90 1.31
N TRP A 45 -6.33 -7.05 1.09
CA TRP A 45 -5.49 -6.50 2.15
C TRP A 45 -6.21 -5.39 2.94
N LEU A 46 -6.98 -4.55 2.25
CA LEU A 46 -7.82 -3.52 2.86
C LEU A 46 -8.91 -4.11 3.75
N ASP A 47 -9.61 -5.13 3.26
CA ASP A 47 -10.63 -5.86 4.03
C ASP A 47 -10.03 -6.45 5.33
N SER A 48 -8.82 -6.98 5.22
CA SER A 48 -8.10 -7.52 6.37
C SER A 48 -7.69 -6.42 7.35
N LEU A 49 -7.17 -5.30 6.84
CA LEU A 49 -6.74 -4.14 7.60
C LEU A 49 -7.91 -3.53 8.39
N PHE A 50 -9.00 -3.15 7.71
CA PHE A 50 -10.14 -2.50 8.35
C PHE A 50 -10.85 -3.42 9.35
N ARG A 51 -10.90 -4.71 9.05
CA ARG A 51 -11.42 -5.70 10.00
C ARG A 51 -10.57 -5.76 11.27
N ARG A 52 -9.25 -5.65 11.14
CA ARG A 52 -8.34 -5.62 12.29
C ARG A 52 -8.48 -4.33 13.09
N ILE A 53 -8.48 -3.16 12.44
CA ILE A 53 -8.68 -1.86 13.08
C ILE A 53 -9.98 -1.88 13.90
N LYS A 54 -11.06 -2.35 13.31
CA LYS A 54 -12.36 -2.46 13.99
C LYS A 54 -12.34 -3.45 15.16
N LYS A 55 -11.70 -4.61 14.99
CA LYS A 55 -11.58 -5.63 16.04
C LYS A 55 -10.78 -5.13 17.23
N ASP A 56 -9.67 -4.42 16.95
CA ASP A 56 -8.76 -3.93 17.98
C ASP A 56 -9.28 -2.61 18.63
N ASN A 57 -10.40 -2.06 18.12
CA ASN A 57 -10.99 -0.78 18.54
C ASN A 57 -9.92 0.33 18.59
N ALA A 58 -9.08 0.39 17.55
CA ALA A 58 -7.94 1.30 17.51
C ALA A 58 -8.43 2.75 17.35
N GLU A 59 -7.99 3.64 18.23
CA GLU A 59 -8.26 5.08 18.13
C GLU A 59 -7.45 5.74 17.00
N LEU A 60 -6.26 5.20 16.72
CA LEU A 60 -5.39 5.65 15.64
C LEU A 60 -4.78 4.43 14.94
N ALA A 61 -4.82 4.42 13.62
CA ALA A 61 -4.17 3.41 12.78
C ALA A 61 -3.22 4.09 11.80
N LEU A 62 -1.95 3.65 11.79
CA LEU A 62 -0.96 4.09 10.82
C LEU A 62 -0.71 2.99 9.80
N VAL A 63 -0.85 3.32 8.53
CA VAL A 63 -0.65 2.40 7.40
C VAL A 63 0.52 2.89 6.57
N SER A 64 1.63 2.16 6.58
CA SER A 64 2.90 2.61 5.99
C SER A 64 3.15 2.12 4.57
N ASP A 65 2.28 1.28 4.00
CA ASP A 65 2.54 0.58 2.74
C ASP A 65 1.36 0.70 1.75
N VAL A 66 0.86 1.92 1.60
CA VAL A 66 -0.19 2.25 0.62
C VAL A 66 0.47 2.51 -0.74
N ARG A 67 0.05 1.80 -1.78
CA ARG A 67 0.66 1.87 -3.12
C ARG A 67 -0.33 1.99 -4.26
N PHE A 68 -1.59 1.65 -4.04
CA PHE A 68 -2.59 1.53 -5.08
C PHE A 68 -3.72 2.54 -4.91
N GLU A 69 -4.28 2.98 -6.03
CA GLU A 69 -5.37 3.97 -6.04
C GLU A 69 -6.58 3.52 -5.22
N ASN A 70 -6.98 2.23 -5.33
CA ASN A 70 -8.09 1.69 -4.55
C ASN A 70 -7.81 1.71 -3.04
N GLU A 71 -6.56 1.58 -2.62
CA GLU A 71 -6.15 1.68 -1.22
C GLU A 71 -6.29 3.11 -0.71
N VAL A 72 -5.78 4.08 -1.48
CA VAL A 72 -5.93 5.51 -1.17
C VAL A 72 -7.40 5.87 -1.06
N GLN A 73 -8.22 5.47 -2.05
CA GLN A 73 -9.64 5.77 -2.05
C GLN A 73 -10.36 5.16 -0.85
N SER A 74 -10.10 3.89 -0.56
CA SER A 74 -10.74 3.18 0.56
C SER A 74 -10.38 3.79 1.91
N ILE A 75 -9.14 4.27 2.10
CA ILE A 75 -8.73 4.97 3.32
C ILE A 75 -9.47 6.31 3.44
N LYS A 76 -9.59 7.06 2.34
CA LYS A 76 -10.33 8.34 2.31
C LYS A 76 -11.82 8.16 2.57
N ASP A 77 -12.42 7.08 2.06
CA ASP A 77 -13.82 6.74 2.30
C ASP A 77 -14.11 6.41 3.78
N GLN A 78 -13.08 6.04 4.54
CA GLN A 78 -13.12 5.88 6.01
C GLN A 78 -12.64 7.14 6.75
N GLU A 79 -12.71 8.32 6.10
CA GLU A 79 -12.25 9.60 6.66
C GLU A 79 -10.76 9.63 7.04
N GLY A 80 -9.97 8.71 6.49
CA GLY A 80 -8.54 8.65 6.70
C GLY A 80 -7.78 9.70 5.89
N PHE A 81 -6.58 10.06 6.36
CA PHE A 81 -5.68 11.01 5.72
C PHE A 81 -4.49 10.28 5.10
N VAL A 82 -4.20 10.54 3.82
CA VAL A 82 -3.13 9.86 3.09
C VAL A 82 -2.07 10.86 2.66
N ILE A 83 -0.80 10.57 2.97
CA ILE A 83 0.34 11.39 2.58
C ILE A 83 1.13 10.63 1.50
N GLY A 84 1.31 11.25 0.35
CA GLY A 84 2.21 10.79 -0.70
C GLY A 84 3.62 11.34 -0.50
N LEU A 85 4.63 10.46 -0.65
CA LEU A 85 6.04 10.82 -0.65
C LEU A 85 6.60 10.58 -2.06
N THR A 86 7.28 11.58 -2.63
CA THR A 86 7.73 11.52 -4.05
C THR A 86 9.10 10.88 -4.23
N ARG A 87 9.92 10.82 -3.16
CA ARG A 87 11.28 10.29 -3.26
C ARG A 87 11.28 8.81 -3.58
N SER A 88 11.95 8.43 -4.67
CA SER A 88 12.29 7.05 -4.98
C SER A 88 13.77 6.80 -4.64
N PRO A 89 14.08 6.12 -3.51
CA PRO A 89 15.47 5.87 -3.10
C PRO A 89 16.18 4.83 -3.96
N TYR A 90 15.42 4.06 -4.73
CA TYR A 90 15.93 3.04 -5.65
C TYR A 90 15.52 3.46 -7.05
N GLY A 91 16.52 3.63 -7.94
CA GLY A 91 16.26 3.97 -9.34
C GLY A 91 15.27 2.96 -9.97
N SER A 92 14.58 3.39 -10.99
CA SER A 92 13.46 2.71 -11.68
C SER A 92 13.82 1.38 -12.39
N SER A 93 14.67 0.54 -11.78
CA SER A 93 15.09 -0.74 -12.36
C SER A 93 14.06 -1.87 -12.25
N ASP A 94 13.03 -1.71 -11.41
CA ASP A 94 11.95 -2.68 -11.25
C ASP A 94 10.69 -2.20 -11.99
N GLU A 95 10.49 -2.69 -13.21
CA GLU A 95 9.27 -2.47 -14.03
C GLU A 95 8.03 -3.25 -13.50
N HIS A 96 7.93 -3.46 -12.19
CA HIS A 96 6.75 -4.13 -11.63
C HIS A 96 5.55 -3.19 -11.64
N SER A 97 4.35 -3.70 -11.97
CA SER A 97 3.10 -2.92 -12.05
C SER A 97 2.82 -2.08 -10.81
N SER A 98 3.24 -2.53 -9.63
CA SER A 98 3.10 -1.79 -8.38
C SER A 98 3.87 -0.47 -8.35
N GLU A 99 4.96 -0.34 -9.08
CA GLU A 99 5.76 0.91 -9.12
C GLU A 99 5.15 1.95 -10.08
N SER A 100 4.53 1.51 -11.18
CA SER A 100 3.81 2.43 -12.09
C SER A 100 2.50 2.94 -11.46
N GLU A 101 1.81 2.14 -10.66
CA GLU A 101 0.57 2.51 -10.00
C GLU A 101 0.78 3.47 -8.82
N VAL A 102 1.98 3.49 -8.21
CA VAL A 102 2.32 4.43 -7.12
C VAL A 102 2.19 5.89 -7.58
N THR A 103 2.61 6.21 -8.80
CA THR A 103 2.53 7.59 -9.32
C THR A 103 1.09 8.07 -9.42
N ALA A 104 0.17 7.23 -9.87
CA ALA A 104 -1.25 7.56 -9.93
C ALA A 104 -1.86 7.68 -8.53
N ALA A 105 -1.52 6.77 -7.62
CA ALA A 105 -1.96 6.82 -6.23
C ALA A 105 -1.52 8.10 -5.50
N ILE A 106 -0.29 8.59 -5.75
CA ILE A 106 0.22 9.84 -5.16
C ILE A 106 -0.68 11.04 -5.52
N GLN A 107 -1.21 11.10 -6.74
CA GLN A 107 -2.09 12.20 -7.17
C GLN A 107 -3.43 12.22 -6.42
N MET A 108 -3.84 11.10 -5.84
CA MET A 108 -5.07 10.97 -5.06
C MET A 108 -4.86 11.25 -3.57
N CYS A 109 -3.62 11.41 -3.10
CA CYS A 109 -3.30 11.62 -1.69
C CYS A 109 -3.91 12.93 -1.16
N SER A 110 -4.16 12.97 0.14
CA SER A 110 -4.66 14.16 0.84
C SER A 110 -3.62 15.29 0.90
N ALA A 111 -2.35 14.90 0.99
CA ALA A 111 -1.20 15.77 0.88
C ALA A 111 -0.06 15.06 0.15
N VAL A 112 0.77 15.81 -0.55
CA VAL A 112 1.98 15.30 -1.21
C VAL A 112 3.19 16.05 -0.68
N ILE A 113 4.22 15.33 -0.28
CA ILE A 113 5.49 15.89 0.21
C ILE A 113 6.59 15.51 -0.79
N GLU A 114 7.17 16.54 -1.41
CA GLU A 114 8.34 16.40 -2.27
C GLU A 114 9.58 16.25 -1.38
N ASN A 115 9.89 15.03 -0.99
CA ASN A 115 10.92 14.75 0.00
C ASN A 115 12.28 14.37 -0.60
N GLU A 116 12.51 14.65 -1.87
CA GLU A 116 13.80 14.47 -2.51
C GLU A 116 14.83 15.44 -1.94
N GLY A 117 15.99 14.93 -1.55
CA GLY A 117 17.06 15.74 -0.92
C GLY A 117 16.80 16.15 0.53
N MET A 118 15.63 15.85 1.09
CA MET A 118 15.36 16.13 2.51
C MET A 118 16.11 15.16 3.42
N ASP A 119 16.64 15.69 4.52
CA ASP A 119 17.05 14.88 5.65
C ASP A 119 15.82 14.42 6.48
N LEU A 120 16.07 13.56 7.46
CA LEU A 120 14.99 13.00 8.29
C LEU A 120 14.24 14.07 9.09
N SER A 121 14.94 15.10 9.59
CA SER A 121 14.33 16.19 10.37
C SER A 121 13.41 17.03 9.50
N GLN A 122 13.85 17.39 8.31
CA GLN A 122 13.07 18.15 7.33
C GLN A 122 11.82 17.37 6.90
N GLN A 123 11.98 16.06 6.64
CA GLN A 123 10.85 15.19 6.29
C GLN A 123 9.83 15.12 7.43
N ASN A 124 10.28 14.94 8.68
CA ASN A 124 9.40 14.89 9.84
C ASN A 124 8.64 16.21 10.05
N GLN A 125 9.32 17.36 9.88
CA GLN A 125 8.66 18.66 9.95
C GLN A 125 7.58 18.84 8.86
N SER A 126 7.87 18.39 7.64
CA SER A 126 6.90 18.45 6.54
C SER A 126 5.69 17.55 6.78
N ILE A 127 5.90 16.33 7.30
CA ILE A 127 4.81 15.44 7.69
C ILE A 127 3.98 16.06 8.82
N TYR A 128 4.63 16.58 9.86
CA TYR A 128 3.94 17.25 10.97
C TYR A 128 3.09 18.43 10.48
N ALA A 129 3.65 19.27 9.60
CA ALA A 129 2.91 20.40 9.00
C ALA A 129 1.68 19.95 8.20
N ALA A 130 1.78 18.81 7.51
CA ALA A 130 0.67 18.23 6.74
C ALA A 130 -0.48 17.70 7.62
N VAL A 131 -0.17 17.20 8.82
CA VAL A 131 -1.15 16.54 9.71
C VAL A 131 -1.61 17.39 10.90
N LYS A 132 -0.95 18.52 11.17
CA LYS A 132 -1.27 19.39 12.32
C LYS A 132 -2.71 19.89 12.39
N HIS A 133 -3.42 19.89 11.26
CA HIS A 133 -4.83 20.31 11.19
C HIS A 133 -5.81 19.16 11.52
N LEU A 134 -5.30 17.94 11.72
CA LEU A 134 -6.08 16.79 12.16
C LEU A 134 -6.22 16.83 13.69
N ASP A 135 -6.75 17.95 14.20
CA ASP A 135 -6.89 18.21 15.63
C ASP A 135 -7.66 17.06 16.31
N GLY A 136 -7.09 16.53 17.41
CA GLY A 136 -7.65 15.43 18.19
C GLY A 136 -7.30 14.03 17.71
N VAL A 137 -6.65 13.87 16.54
CA VAL A 137 -6.24 12.57 16.00
C VAL A 137 -4.79 12.24 16.38
N ILE A 138 -3.94 13.28 16.50
CA ILE A 138 -2.53 13.08 16.87
C ILE A 138 -2.35 13.55 18.31
N PRO A 139 -1.79 12.67 19.20
CA PRO A 139 -1.41 13.11 20.53
C PRO A 139 -0.47 14.32 20.42
N GLN A 140 -0.74 15.36 21.20
CA GLN A 140 0.18 16.51 21.33
C GLN A 140 1.51 15.95 21.80
N ILE A 141 2.51 15.94 20.92
CA ILE A 141 3.89 15.62 21.31
C ILE A 141 4.37 16.87 22.07
N GLU A 142 4.36 16.79 23.39
CA GLU A 142 5.02 17.80 24.23
C GLU A 142 6.51 17.79 23.86
N GLU A 143 7.06 18.98 23.53
CA GLU A 143 8.47 19.20 23.20
C GLU A 143 9.41 18.92 24.39
#